data_f52d783fe5cf7758c0ab30425cfed110
#
_entry.id   f52d783fe5cf7758c0ab30425cfed110
#
_cell.length_a   1.000
_cell.length_b   1.000
_cell.length_c   1.000
_cell.angle_alpha   90.00
_cell.angle_beta   90.00
_cell.angle_gamma   90.00
#
_symmetry.space_group_name_H-M   'P 1'
#
loop_
_entity.id
_entity.type
_entity.pdbx_description
1 polymer ?
#
loop_
_entity_poly.entity_id
_entity_poly.type
_entity_poly.pdbx_seq_one_letter_code
_entity_poly.pdbx_strand_id
1 'polypeptide(L)'
;STQEFEEQTPEDGYLHLAAFSYEDTPIWRFLVNGVEIKKEIGMPQEENTVALRYEIKNRSSRNVEFVLTPFFQFVPKGADLLPDQEIVFTKGAVESEGMTLHLRTNGMIKEIAETEEVYFYRYDVCDGRRAYGHARANHQIRLQAEAGKQVVLEVVYEMEPSKNSAQTIIEQTKAARKQLEETAGFTSEAGKML
;
A
#
# COMPACT_ATOMS: atom_id res chain seq x y z
N SER A 1 2.12 -8.07 -6.90
CA SER A 1 0.79 -8.22 -6.33
C SER A 1 0.42 -9.70 -6.26
N THR A 2 -0.55 -10.05 -5.46
CA THR A 2 -1.11 -11.40 -5.36
C THR A 2 -2.62 -11.23 -5.28
N GLN A 3 -3.26 -11.18 -6.42
CA GLN A 3 -4.68 -10.98 -6.56
C GLN A 3 -5.30 -12.14 -7.34
N GLU A 4 -6.53 -12.47 -7.04
CA GLU A 4 -7.35 -13.36 -7.85
C GLU A 4 -8.30 -12.52 -8.69
N PHE A 5 -8.35 -12.83 -9.98
CA PHE A 5 -9.24 -12.21 -10.94
C PHE A 5 -10.16 -13.29 -11.51
N GLU A 6 -11.36 -12.90 -11.92
CA GLU A 6 -12.27 -13.83 -12.56
C GLU A 6 -11.69 -14.31 -13.89
N GLU A 7 -11.73 -15.63 -14.15
CA GLU A 7 -11.28 -16.28 -15.39
C GLU A 7 -9.83 -15.99 -15.80
N GLN A 8 -9.01 -15.43 -14.90
CA GLN A 8 -7.60 -15.13 -15.15
C GLN A 8 -6.68 -15.98 -14.28
N THR A 9 -5.46 -16.14 -14.72
CA THR A 9 -4.42 -16.72 -13.87
C THR A 9 -4.13 -15.75 -12.73
N PRO A 10 -4.15 -16.21 -11.46
CA PRO A 10 -3.79 -15.36 -10.33
C PRO A 10 -2.39 -14.76 -10.53
N GLU A 11 -2.20 -13.53 -10.08
CA GLU A 11 -0.87 -12.95 -10.06
C GLU A 11 0.09 -13.75 -9.19
N ASP A 12 1.31 -13.93 -9.64
CA ASP A 12 2.33 -14.76 -9.00
C ASP A 12 3.21 -13.98 -8.00
N GLY A 13 2.82 -12.79 -7.61
CA GLY A 13 3.57 -11.92 -6.69
C GLY A 13 3.96 -12.61 -5.38
N TYR A 14 3.18 -13.58 -4.91
CA TYR A 14 3.47 -14.36 -3.72
C TYR A 14 4.74 -15.22 -3.88
N LEU A 15 5.11 -15.62 -5.11
CA LEU A 15 6.33 -16.39 -5.39
C LEU A 15 7.61 -15.58 -5.11
N HIS A 16 7.49 -14.26 -5.08
CA HIS A 16 8.59 -13.34 -4.80
C HIS A 16 8.64 -12.91 -3.33
N LEU A 17 7.66 -13.31 -2.52
CA LEU A 17 7.63 -13.00 -1.09
C LEU A 17 8.67 -13.85 -0.36
N ALA A 18 9.75 -13.23 0.11
CA ALA A 18 10.82 -13.89 0.84
C ALA A 18 10.54 -13.97 2.34
N ALA A 19 9.89 -12.97 2.93
CA ALA A 19 9.53 -12.94 4.34
C ALA A 19 8.40 -11.95 4.62
N PHE A 20 7.66 -12.24 5.69
CA PHE A 20 6.76 -11.32 6.34
C PHE A 20 7.12 -11.27 7.83
N SER A 21 7.15 -10.07 8.41
CA SER A 21 7.29 -9.87 9.85
C SER A 21 6.33 -8.77 10.31
N TYR A 22 5.95 -8.84 11.57
CA TYR A 22 5.23 -7.78 12.25
C TYR A 22 6.09 -7.26 13.40
N GLU A 23 6.58 -6.03 13.25
CA GLU A 23 7.46 -5.35 14.20
C GLU A 23 6.80 -4.01 14.58
N ASP A 24 5.66 -4.07 15.29
CA ASP A 24 4.71 -2.98 15.57
C ASP A 24 4.07 -2.37 14.29
N THR A 25 4.61 -2.69 13.13
CA THR A 25 4.07 -2.43 11.79
C THR A 25 4.29 -3.65 10.90
N PRO A 26 3.42 -3.88 9.90
CA PRO A 26 3.61 -4.98 8.97
C PRO A 26 4.76 -4.69 7.99
N ILE A 27 5.64 -5.67 7.82
CA ILE A 27 6.80 -5.59 6.93
C ILE A 27 6.81 -6.78 5.99
N TRP A 28 6.85 -6.53 4.70
CA TRP A 28 7.02 -7.54 3.65
C TRP A 28 8.40 -7.39 3.01
N ARG A 29 9.05 -8.51 2.75
CA ARG A 29 10.31 -8.56 2.02
C ARG A 29 10.12 -9.40 0.77
N PHE A 30 10.47 -8.83 -0.38
CA PHE A 30 10.39 -9.50 -1.68
C PHE A 30 11.77 -9.61 -2.30
N LEU A 31 11.97 -10.66 -3.11
CA LEU A 31 13.15 -10.83 -3.92
C LEU A 31 12.74 -11.09 -5.36
N VAL A 32 13.07 -10.18 -6.25
CA VAL A 32 12.69 -10.21 -7.66
C VAL A 32 13.90 -9.92 -8.52
N ASN A 33 14.39 -10.94 -9.27
CA ASN A 33 15.47 -10.77 -10.26
C ASN A 33 16.73 -10.04 -9.72
N GLY A 34 17.12 -10.34 -8.48
CA GLY A 34 18.27 -9.71 -7.84
C GLY A 34 17.97 -8.34 -7.20
N VAL A 35 16.71 -7.94 -7.14
CA VAL A 35 16.27 -6.74 -6.42
C VAL A 35 15.59 -7.17 -5.13
N GLU A 36 16.10 -6.68 -3.99
CA GLU A 36 15.46 -6.85 -2.69
C GLU A 36 14.56 -5.63 -2.44
N ILE A 37 13.29 -5.88 -2.06
CA ILE A 37 12.32 -4.83 -1.74
C ILE A 37 11.79 -5.10 -0.34
N LYS A 38 11.96 -4.15 0.58
CA LYS A 38 11.27 -4.12 1.87
C LYS A 38 10.13 -3.11 1.77
N LYS A 39 8.90 -3.56 2.00
CA LYS A 39 7.71 -2.72 2.11
C LYS A 39 7.30 -2.65 3.57
N GLU A 40 7.06 -1.45 4.08
CA GLU A 40 6.55 -1.20 5.42
C GLU A 40 5.37 -0.23 5.33
N ILE A 41 4.34 -0.45 6.15
CA ILE A 41 3.13 0.39 6.19
C ILE A 41 2.93 0.89 7.62
N GLY A 42 2.67 2.19 7.75
CA GLY A 42 2.24 2.82 9.00
C GLY A 42 0.91 3.56 8.81
N MET A 43 0.07 3.48 9.85
CA MET A 43 -1.19 4.20 9.94
C MET A 43 -1.30 4.74 11.37
N PRO A 44 -1.13 6.06 11.58
CA PRO A 44 -1.27 6.66 12.90
C PRO A 44 -2.69 6.46 13.43
N GLN A 45 -2.80 6.31 14.72
CA GLN A 45 -4.10 6.19 15.36
C GLN A 45 -4.86 7.53 15.24
N GLU A 46 -6.18 7.45 14.99
CA GLU A 46 -7.09 8.60 14.88
C GLU A 46 -6.78 9.58 13.73
N GLU A 47 -5.91 9.20 12.80
CA GLU A 47 -5.61 9.99 11.61
C GLU A 47 -6.04 9.25 10.33
N ASN A 48 -6.59 9.97 9.36
CA ASN A 48 -6.89 9.45 8.03
C ASN A 48 -5.65 9.54 7.14
N THR A 49 -4.59 8.84 7.58
CA THR A 49 -3.27 8.88 6.95
C THR A 49 -2.73 7.46 6.80
N VAL A 50 -2.18 7.15 5.65
CA VAL A 50 -1.41 5.92 5.41
C VAL A 50 -0.05 6.27 4.83
N ALA A 51 1.00 5.74 5.43
CA ALA A 51 2.36 5.87 4.95
C ALA A 51 2.90 4.52 4.48
N LEU A 52 3.49 4.50 3.30
CA LEU A 52 4.18 3.35 2.74
C LEU A 52 5.65 3.73 2.51
N ARG A 53 6.53 2.85 2.94
CA ARG A 53 7.96 3.01 2.72
C ARG A 53 8.52 1.76 2.06
N TYR A 54 9.17 1.94 0.92
CA TYR A 54 9.83 0.88 0.19
C TYR A 54 11.35 1.12 0.20
N GLU A 55 12.09 0.20 0.78
CA GLU A 55 13.55 0.15 0.62
C GLU A 55 13.85 -0.80 -0.53
N ILE A 56 14.45 -0.28 -1.59
CA ILE A 56 14.71 -1.01 -2.83
C ILE A 56 16.22 -1.13 -3.00
N LYS A 57 16.75 -2.33 -2.85
CA LYS A 57 18.17 -2.62 -3.00
C LYS A 57 18.40 -3.39 -4.28
N ASN A 58 18.90 -2.72 -5.29
CA ASN A 58 19.20 -3.31 -6.57
C ASN A 58 20.57 -3.98 -6.52
N ARG A 59 20.61 -5.29 -6.39
CA ARG A 59 21.86 -6.11 -6.45
C ARG A 59 22.15 -6.63 -7.86
N SER A 60 21.31 -6.32 -8.83
CA SER A 60 21.52 -6.70 -10.21
C SER A 60 22.56 -5.82 -10.90
N SER A 61 23.02 -6.24 -12.07
CA SER A 61 23.94 -5.48 -12.91
C SER A 61 23.26 -4.45 -13.83
N ARG A 62 21.96 -4.25 -13.70
CA ARG A 62 21.16 -3.35 -14.56
C ARG A 62 20.45 -2.31 -13.70
N ASN A 63 20.23 -1.15 -14.27
CA ASN A 63 19.29 -0.19 -13.68
C ASN A 63 17.88 -0.75 -13.77
N VAL A 64 17.09 -0.55 -12.72
CA VAL A 64 15.68 -0.99 -12.65
C VAL A 64 14.79 0.19 -12.32
N GLU A 65 13.59 0.16 -12.84
CA GLU A 65 12.54 1.09 -12.44
C GLU A 65 11.56 0.37 -11.53
N PHE A 66 11.35 0.92 -10.35
CA PHE A 66 10.25 0.51 -9.46
C PHE A 66 9.02 1.33 -9.80
N VAL A 67 7.91 0.64 -10.08
CA VAL A 67 6.62 1.25 -10.43
C VAL A 67 5.59 0.81 -9.42
N LEU A 68 4.95 1.77 -8.77
CA LEU A 68 3.82 1.56 -7.88
C LEU A 68 2.56 2.11 -8.55
N THR A 69 1.55 1.27 -8.73
CA THR A 69 0.24 1.65 -9.26
C THR A 69 -0.78 1.49 -8.13
N PRO A 70 -1.20 2.56 -7.45
CA PRO A 70 -2.21 2.49 -6.41
C PRO A 70 -3.61 2.39 -7.01
N PHE A 71 -4.44 1.53 -6.44
CA PHE A 71 -5.83 1.36 -6.81
C PHE A 71 -6.75 1.88 -5.71
N PHE A 72 -7.82 2.54 -6.09
CA PHE A 72 -8.76 3.22 -5.19
C PHE A 72 -10.20 2.75 -5.42
N GLN A 73 -10.99 2.82 -4.36
CA GLN A 73 -12.44 2.58 -4.41
C GLN A 73 -13.25 3.79 -3.95
N PHE A 74 -12.87 4.48 -2.87
CA PHE A 74 -13.62 5.58 -2.24
C PHE A 74 -15.08 5.19 -1.93
N VAL A 75 -15.26 4.08 -1.24
CA VAL A 75 -16.59 3.55 -0.91
C VAL A 75 -16.70 3.23 0.58
N PRO A 76 -17.89 3.26 1.16
CA PRO A 76 -18.12 2.76 2.51
C PRO A 76 -17.70 1.31 2.65
N LYS A 77 -17.32 0.88 3.86
CA LYS A 77 -16.95 -0.51 4.15
C LYS A 77 -18.07 -1.46 3.69
N GLY A 78 -17.70 -2.43 2.86
CA GLY A 78 -18.62 -3.43 2.30
C GLY A 78 -19.40 -2.97 1.05
N ALA A 79 -19.22 -1.73 0.62
CA ALA A 79 -19.72 -1.26 -0.68
C ALA A 79 -18.72 -1.52 -1.80
N ASP A 80 -19.13 -1.36 -3.04
CA ASP A 80 -18.30 -1.46 -4.21
C ASP A 80 -18.34 -0.18 -5.03
N LEU A 81 -17.33 0.00 -5.89
CA LEU A 81 -17.26 1.11 -6.80
C LEU A 81 -18.52 1.12 -7.71
N LEU A 82 -19.17 2.27 -7.83
CA LEU A 82 -20.26 2.42 -8.76
C LEU A 82 -19.72 2.58 -10.19
N PRO A 83 -20.44 2.07 -11.20
CA PRO A 83 -19.98 2.15 -12.59
C PRO A 83 -19.73 3.58 -13.10
N ASP A 84 -20.48 4.53 -12.58
CA ASP A 84 -20.43 5.97 -12.94
C ASP A 84 -19.66 6.82 -11.91
N GLN A 85 -19.10 6.19 -10.86
CA GLN A 85 -18.29 6.91 -9.88
C GLN A 85 -16.97 7.36 -10.50
N GLU A 86 -16.70 8.65 -10.46
CA GLU A 86 -15.44 9.22 -10.92
C GLU A 86 -14.38 9.21 -9.84
N ILE A 87 -13.16 8.79 -10.20
CA ILE A 87 -11.96 8.94 -9.36
C ILE A 87 -10.97 9.78 -10.15
N VAL A 88 -10.76 11.01 -9.71
CA VAL A 88 -9.95 11.99 -10.43
C VAL A 88 -8.61 12.20 -9.73
N PHE A 89 -7.52 12.19 -10.48
CA PHE A 89 -6.20 12.59 -9.99
C PHE A 89 -5.85 13.97 -10.51
N THR A 90 -5.59 14.90 -9.61
CA THR A 90 -5.24 16.28 -9.95
C THR A 90 -4.21 16.84 -8.99
N LYS A 91 -3.06 17.28 -9.51
CA LYS A 91 -2.03 18.02 -8.74
C LYS A 91 -1.57 17.33 -7.44
N GLY A 92 -1.47 16.01 -7.44
CA GLY A 92 -1.02 15.25 -6.27
C GLY A 92 -2.14 14.98 -5.25
N ALA A 93 -3.38 14.98 -5.69
CA ALA A 93 -4.53 14.52 -4.90
C ALA A 93 -5.39 13.56 -5.71
N VAL A 94 -6.05 12.63 -5.04
CA VAL A 94 -7.09 11.77 -5.61
C VAL A 94 -8.42 12.19 -5.02
N GLU A 95 -9.39 12.44 -5.85
CA GLU A 95 -10.70 12.95 -5.44
C GLU A 95 -11.81 12.03 -5.94
N SER A 96 -12.78 11.76 -5.06
CA SER A 96 -14.00 11.03 -5.41
C SER A 96 -15.05 11.28 -4.32
N GLU A 97 -16.33 11.36 -4.70
CA GLU A 97 -17.47 11.48 -3.79
C GLU A 97 -17.31 12.56 -2.70
N GLY A 98 -16.74 13.71 -3.07
CA GLY A 98 -16.50 14.82 -2.14
C GLY A 98 -15.35 14.60 -1.14
N MET A 99 -14.61 13.52 -1.25
CA MET A 99 -13.40 13.25 -0.46
C MET A 99 -12.16 13.57 -1.26
N THR A 100 -11.15 14.14 -0.63
CA THR A 100 -9.83 14.40 -1.21
C THR A 100 -8.77 13.66 -0.43
N LEU A 101 -7.96 12.90 -1.13
CA LEU A 101 -6.83 12.16 -0.57
C LEU A 101 -5.53 12.73 -1.17
N HIS A 102 -4.81 13.51 -0.37
CA HIS A 102 -3.57 14.14 -0.79
C HIS A 102 -2.44 13.13 -0.87
N LEU A 103 -1.65 13.18 -1.95
CA LEU A 103 -0.47 12.36 -2.17
C LEU A 103 0.80 13.17 -1.96
N ARG A 104 1.69 12.66 -1.10
CA ARG A 104 3.08 13.11 -0.99
C ARG A 104 4.03 11.95 -1.26
N THR A 105 5.03 12.18 -2.07
CA THR A 105 6.04 11.18 -2.41
C THR A 105 7.33 11.83 -2.90
N ASN A 106 8.43 11.14 -2.75
CA ASN A 106 9.72 11.48 -3.37
C ASN A 106 9.92 10.78 -4.73
N GLY A 107 8.96 9.95 -5.16
CA GLY A 107 8.95 9.34 -6.48
C GLY A 107 8.39 10.29 -7.56
N MET A 108 8.65 9.97 -8.81
CA MET A 108 8.07 10.67 -9.95
C MET A 108 6.64 10.21 -10.17
N ILE A 109 5.70 11.14 -10.09
CA ILE A 109 4.29 10.85 -10.38
C ILE A 109 4.07 10.92 -11.89
N LYS A 110 3.40 9.92 -12.44
CA LYS A 110 2.97 9.85 -13.82
C LYS A 110 1.48 9.58 -13.89
N GLU A 111 0.74 10.50 -14.45
CA GLU A 111 -0.67 10.26 -14.79
C GLU A 111 -0.76 9.21 -15.90
N ILE A 112 -1.72 8.31 -15.79
CA ILE A 112 -2.00 7.24 -16.76
C ILE A 112 -3.48 7.31 -17.14
N ALA A 113 -3.84 6.69 -18.26
CA ALA A 113 -5.23 6.41 -18.56
C ALA A 113 -5.84 5.58 -17.43
N GLU A 114 -7.07 5.88 -17.06
CA GLU A 114 -7.75 5.13 -16.03
C GLU A 114 -7.75 3.63 -16.36
N THR A 115 -7.37 2.84 -15.38
CA THR A 115 -7.37 1.38 -15.46
C THR A 115 -8.25 0.85 -14.33
N GLU A 116 -9.16 -0.03 -14.65
CA GLU A 116 -10.01 -0.72 -13.68
C GLU A 116 -9.55 -2.16 -13.51
N GLU A 117 -9.49 -2.61 -12.27
CA GLU A 117 -9.27 -4.01 -11.90
C GLU A 117 -10.51 -4.56 -11.21
N VAL A 118 -10.88 -5.79 -11.58
CA VAL A 118 -12.02 -6.52 -11.01
C VAL A 118 -11.49 -7.68 -10.20
N TYR A 119 -11.51 -7.54 -8.88
CA TYR A 119 -11.03 -8.58 -7.96
C TYR A 119 -12.10 -9.63 -7.71
N PHE A 120 -11.68 -10.89 -7.61
CA PHE A 120 -12.55 -12.00 -7.24
C PHE A 120 -12.30 -12.42 -5.80
N TYR A 121 -13.35 -12.39 -4.99
CA TYR A 121 -13.31 -12.75 -3.57
C TYR A 121 -13.85 -14.15 -3.36
N ARG A 122 -13.05 -15.15 -3.65
CA ARG A 122 -13.43 -16.58 -3.61
C ARG A 122 -14.09 -16.99 -2.28
N TYR A 123 -13.54 -16.55 -1.17
CA TYR A 123 -14.02 -16.92 0.15
C TYR A 123 -15.31 -16.19 0.53
N ASP A 124 -15.51 -14.98 0.05
CA ASP A 124 -16.72 -14.20 0.32
C ASP A 124 -17.94 -14.79 -0.40
N VAL A 125 -17.74 -15.45 -1.53
CA VAL A 125 -18.80 -16.20 -2.24
C VAL A 125 -19.39 -17.31 -1.35
N CYS A 126 -18.55 -18.04 -0.62
CA CYS A 126 -18.97 -19.12 0.25
C CYS A 126 -19.84 -18.62 1.42
N ASP A 127 -19.65 -17.38 1.83
CA ASP A 127 -20.40 -16.74 2.92
C ASP A 127 -21.64 -15.96 2.42
N GLY A 128 -21.96 -16.04 1.13
CA GLY A 128 -23.07 -15.29 0.53
C GLY A 128 -22.80 -13.78 0.42
N ARG A 129 -21.53 -13.37 0.57
CA ARG A 129 -21.09 -12.00 0.39
C ARG A 129 -20.80 -11.72 -1.08
N ARG A 130 -20.46 -10.47 -1.40
CA ARG A 130 -20.13 -10.06 -2.76
C ARG A 130 -18.92 -10.83 -3.30
N ALA A 131 -19.10 -11.37 -4.52
CA ALA A 131 -18.06 -12.13 -5.21
C ALA A 131 -16.95 -11.25 -5.79
N TYR A 132 -17.25 -10.00 -6.13
CA TYR A 132 -16.36 -9.11 -6.87
C TYR A 132 -16.19 -7.77 -6.19
N GLY A 133 -15.07 -7.12 -6.45
CA GLY A 133 -14.80 -5.75 -6.08
C GLY A 133 -14.04 -5.04 -7.20
N HIS A 134 -14.40 -3.80 -7.46
CA HIS A 134 -13.80 -2.97 -8.49
C HIS A 134 -12.89 -1.93 -7.84
N ALA A 135 -11.75 -1.64 -8.46
CA ALA A 135 -10.87 -0.56 -8.05
C ALA A 135 -10.22 0.08 -9.28
N ARG A 136 -9.98 1.39 -9.23
CA ARG A 136 -9.41 2.14 -10.35
C ARG A 136 -8.10 2.80 -9.99
N ALA A 137 -7.19 2.83 -10.97
CA ALA A 137 -5.92 3.55 -10.91
C ALA A 137 -5.85 4.56 -12.04
N ASN A 138 -5.32 5.75 -11.75
CA ASN A 138 -5.16 6.84 -12.72
C ASN A 138 -3.78 7.50 -12.66
N HIS A 139 -2.89 6.99 -11.81
CA HIS A 139 -1.52 7.44 -11.74
C HIS A 139 -0.57 6.33 -11.29
N GLN A 140 0.69 6.54 -11.54
CA GLN A 140 1.80 5.69 -11.08
C GLN A 140 2.84 6.54 -10.36
N ILE A 141 3.51 5.93 -9.40
CA ILE A 141 4.65 6.51 -8.71
C ILE A 141 5.88 5.68 -9.11
N ARG A 142 6.90 6.34 -9.63
CA ARG A 142 8.07 5.69 -10.23
C ARG A 142 9.36 6.13 -9.55
N LEU A 143 10.28 5.20 -9.35
CA LEU A 143 11.60 5.48 -8.81
C LEU A 143 12.65 4.61 -9.53
N GLN A 144 13.74 5.24 -9.96
CA GLN A 144 14.88 4.55 -10.56
C GLN A 144 15.85 4.06 -9.48
N ALA A 145 16.29 2.81 -9.60
CA ALA A 145 17.35 2.25 -8.77
C ALA A 145 18.51 1.76 -9.67
N GLU A 146 19.62 2.47 -9.61
CA GLU A 146 20.84 2.11 -10.36
C GLU A 146 21.39 0.75 -9.91
N ALA A 147 22.15 0.12 -10.79
CA ALA A 147 22.83 -1.13 -10.50
C ALA A 147 23.71 -1.01 -9.25
N GLY A 148 23.57 -1.95 -8.32
CA GLY A 148 24.34 -1.98 -7.07
C GLY A 148 23.94 -0.93 -6.03
N LYS A 149 22.91 -0.11 -6.27
CA LYS A 149 22.46 0.96 -5.36
C LYS A 149 21.23 0.56 -4.54
N GLN A 150 21.06 1.28 -3.45
CA GLN A 150 19.85 1.24 -2.64
C GLN A 150 19.17 2.61 -2.71
N VAL A 151 17.86 2.61 -2.87
CA VAL A 151 17.01 3.79 -2.87
C VAL A 151 15.80 3.57 -1.96
N VAL A 152 15.17 4.65 -1.55
CA VAL A 152 13.97 4.61 -0.71
C VAL A 152 12.86 5.37 -1.42
N LEU A 153 11.72 4.72 -1.62
CA LEU A 153 10.48 5.37 -2.03
C LEU A 153 9.60 5.57 -0.80
N GLU A 154 9.18 6.79 -0.59
CA GLU A 154 8.18 7.17 0.40
C GLU A 154 6.90 7.61 -0.29
N VAL A 155 5.77 7.11 0.20
CA VAL A 155 4.44 7.46 -0.29
C VAL A 155 3.52 7.67 0.91
N VAL A 156 2.86 8.81 0.95
CA VAL A 156 1.88 9.15 1.98
C VAL A 156 0.59 9.56 1.29
N TYR A 157 -0.51 8.93 1.69
CA TYR A 157 -1.86 9.37 1.37
C TYR A 157 -2.53 9.84 2.65
N GLU A 158 -3.09 11.03 2.62
CA GLU A 158 -3.68 11.69 3.81
C GLU A 158 -4.85 12.58 3.44
N MET A 159 -5.91 12.59 4.27
CA MET A 159 -7.04 13.50 4.05
C MET A 159 -6.70 14.92 4.51
N GLU A 160 -5.91 15.05 5.57
CA GLU A 160 -5.43 16.33 6.09
C GLU A 160 -3.93 16.47 5.84
N PRO A 161 -3.51 17.38 4.94
CA PRO A 161 -2.10 17.50 4.59
C PRO A 161 -1.20 17.80 5.79
N SER A 162 -0.19 16.96 6.01
CA SER A 162 0.84 17.13 7.02
C SER A 162 2.21 17.39 6.39
N LYS A 163 3.24 17.58 7.23
CA LYS A 163 4.64 17.70 6.77
C LYS A 163 5.48 16.48 7.16
N ASN A 164 4.87 15.49 7.82
CA ASN A 164 5.58 14.32 8.30
C ASN A 164 6.03 13.42 7.13
N SER A 165 7.27 12.95 7.13
CA SER A 165 7.73 11.94 6.18
C SER A 165 7.04 10.59 6.42
N ALA A 166 7.07 9.69 5.45
CA ALA A 166 6.57 8.33 5.65
C ALA A 166 7.31 7.63 6.81
N GLN A 167 8.62 7.85 6.93
CA GLN A 167 9.41 7.33 8.04
C GLN A 167 8.88 7.84 9.39
N THR A 168 8.63 9.15 9.51
CA THR A 168 8.10 9.75 10.76
C THR A 168 6.74 9.16 11.14
N ILE A 169 5.84 9.01 10.16
CA ILE A 169 4.50 8.44 10.37
C ILE A 169 4.60 6.98 10.83
N ILE A 170 5.49 6.18 10.22
CA ILE A 170 5.73 4.79 10.62
C ILE A 170 6.28 4.74 12.06
N GLU A 171 7.22 5.59 12.42
CA GLU A 171 7.76 5.68 13.77
C GLU A 171 6.70 6.07 14.80
N GLN A 172 5.82 7.01 14.48
CA GLN A 172 4.67 7.38 15.31
C GLN A 172 3.71 6.20 15.49
N THR A 173 3.42 5.46 14.42
CA THR A 173 2.59 4.24 14.50
C THR A 173 3.19 3.21 15.46
N LYS A 174 4.50 2.94 15.37
CA LYS A 174 5.20 2.02 16.26
C LYS A 174 5.19 2.50 17.71
N ALA A 175 5.44 3.79 17.93
CA ALA A 175 5.44 4.38 19.27
C ALA A 175 4.05 4.28 19.92
N ALA A 176 2.98 4.58 19.18
CA ALA A 176 1.61 4.46 19.67
C ALA A 176 1.26 3.00 20.00
N ARG A 177 1.65 2.04 19.16
CA ARG A 177 1.45 0.62 19.42
C ARG A 177 2.15 0.17 20.69
N LYS A 178 3.41 0.53 20.86
CA LYS A 178 4.19 0.21 22.07
C LYS A 178 3.56 0.81 23.32
N GLN A 179 3.08 2.04 23.25
CA GLN A 179 2.38 2.67 24.38
C GLN A 179 1.09 1.93 24.74
N LEU A 180 0.32 1.45 23.75
CA LEU A 180 -0.86 0.63 24.00
C LEU A 180 -0.50 -0.69 24.70
N GLU A 181 0.56 -1.38 24.26
CA GLU A 181 1.03 -2.62 24.89
C GLU A 181 1.45 -2.40 26.35
N GLU A 182 2.20 -1.33 26.61
CA GLU A 182 2.62 -0.95 27.97
C GLU A 182 1.41 -0.62 28.86
N THR A 183 0.43 0.11 28.33
CA THR A 183 -0.79 0.47 29.06
C THR A 183 -1.68 -0.74 29.33
N ALA A 184 -1.79 -1.66 28.37
CA ALA A 184 -2.57 -2.89 28.50
C ALA A 184 -1.92 -3.92 29.45
N GLY A 185 -0.63 -3.75 29.75
CA GLY A 185 0.11 -4.64 30.66
C GLY A 185 0.33 -6.05 30.11
N PHE A 186 0.26 -6.26 28.81
CA PHE A 186 0.56 -7.55 28.20
C PHE A 186 2.05 -7.87 28.28
N THR A 187 2.38 -9.00 28.94
CA THR A 187 3.77 -9.45 29.13
C THR A 187 4.18 -10.59 28.22
N SER A 188 3.22 -11.29 27.61
CA SER A 188 3.47 -12.39 26.68
C SER A 188 3.40 -11.96 25.23
N GLU A 189 4.17 -12.61 24.37
CA GLU A 189 4.11 -12.36 22.90
C GLU A 189 2.70 -12.57 22.34
N ALA A 190 1.97 -13.61 22.82
CA ALA A 190 0.58 -13.84 22.40
C ALA A 190 -0.37 -12.72 22.84
N GLY A 191 -0.17 -12.15 24.04
CA GLY A 191 -0.96 -11.02 24.53
C GLY A 191 -0.71 -9.73 23.75
N LYS A 192 0.51 -9.53 23.24
CA LYS A 192 0.85 -8.36 22.41
C LYS A 192 0.23 -8.40 21.00
N MET A 193 -0.22 -9.57 20.56
CA MET A 193 -0.89 -9.75 19.25
C MET A 193 -2.40 -9.50 19.28
N LEU A 194 -2.99 -9.36 20.46
CA LEU A 194 -4.41 -9.04 20.67
C LEU A 194 -4.64 -7.53 20.64
#